data_dbcf2974c351c710dcc06a7a28647b6b
#
_entry.id   dbcf2974c351c710dcc06a7a28647b6b
#
_cell.length_a   1.000
_cell.length_b   1.000
_cell.length_c   1.000
_cell.angle_alpha   90.00
_cell.angle_beta   90.00
_cell.angle_gamma   90.00
#
_symmetry.space_group_name_H-M   'P 1'
#
loop_
_entity.id
_entity.type
_entity.pdbx_description
1 polymer ?
#
loop_
_entity_poly.entity_id
_entity_poly.type
_entity_poly.pdbx_seq_one_letter_code
_entity_poly.pdbx_strand_id
1 'polypeptide(L)' 'GKSITSSQMRPGDLVFYSGSGGINHVALYIGNGQVCHASNARSGIKISTWNYRTPAKIVNVLGD' A
#
# COMPACT_ATOMS: atom_id res chain seq x y z
N GLY A 1 11.57 -8.19 0.18
CA GLY A 1 10.62 -7.84 -0.84
C GLY A 1 11.26 -7.19 -2.04
N LYS A 2 10.56 -7.20 -3.12
CA LYS A 2 11.02 -6.67 -4.38
C LYS A 2 10.19 -5.45 -4.77
N SER A 3 10.84 -4.36 -5.14
CA SER A 3 10.13 -3.17 -5.62
C SER A 3 9.52 -3.45 -6.98
N ILE A 4 8.26 -3.08 -7.14
CA ILE A 4 7.52 -3.29 -8.39
C ILE A 4 6.79 -2.01 -8.77
N THR A 5 6.28 -1.97 -10.00
CA THR A 5 5.46 -0.85 -10.46
C THR A 5 4.00 -1.11 -10.15
N SER A 6 3.19 -0.05 -10.27
CA SER A 6 1.75 -0.19 -10.03
C SER A 6 1.09 -1.17 -11.01
N SER A 7 1.61 -1.29 -12.21
CA SER A 7 1.06 -2.23 -13.18
C SER A 7 1.36 -3.69 -12.82
N GLN A 8 2.28 -3.92 -11.90
CA GLN A 8 2.66 -5.27 -11.46
C GLN A 8 2.03 -5.65 -10.13
N MET A 9 1.23 -4.75 -9.53
CA MET A 9 0.61 -5.01 -8.23
C MET A 9 -0.35 -6.18 -8.28
N ARG A 10 -0.27 -7.03 -7.24
CA ARG A 10 -1.19 -8.14 -7.05
C ARG A 10 -1.61 -8.17 -5.59
N PRO A 11 -2.77 -8.78 -5.27
CA PRO A 11 -3.19 -8.90 -3.88
C PRO A 11 -2.08 -9.53 -3.02
N GLY A 12 -1.82 -8.91 -1.89
CA GLY A 12 -0.75 -9.32 -0.99
C GLY A 12 0.48 -8.43 -1.04
N ASP A 13 0.56 -7.55 -2.02
CA ASP A 13 1.67 -6.61 -2.11
C ASP A 13 1.47 -5.45 -1.14
N LEU A 14 2.57 -4.83 -0.72
CA LEU A 14 2.53 -3.68 0.18
C LEU A 14 2.76 -2.40 -0.59
N VAL A 15 1.95 -1.39 -0.28
CA VAL A 15 2.07 -0.06 -0.88
C VAL A 15 2.50 0.90 0.23
N PHE A 16 3.62 1.57 0.02
CA PHE A 16 4.19 2.50 0.99
C PHE A 16 3.91 3.93 0.55
N TYR A 17 3.49 4.76 1.49
CA TYR A 17 3.18 6.16 1.25
C TYR A 17 4.10 7.04 2.08
N SER A 18 4.51 8.17 1.51
CA SER A 18 5.40 9.09 2.20
C SER A 18 4.65 10.33 2.65
N GLY A 19 5.13 10.90 3.77
CA GLY A 19 4.72 12.19 4.24
C GLY A 19 5.89 13.15 4.24
N SER A 20 5.82 14.20 5.04
CA SER A 20 6.85 15.24 5.06
C SER A 20 8.18 14.73 5.62
N GLY A 21 8.19 13.67 6.38
CA GLY A 21 9.42 13.13 6.97
C GLY A 21 9.89 11.82 6.34
N GLY A 22 9.36 11.45 5.17
CA GLY A 22 9.69 10.19 4.52
C GLY A 22 8.51 9.24 4.55
N ILE A 23 8.75 7.94 4.39
CA ILE A 23 7.68 6.93 4.39
C ILE A 23 7.09 6.84 5.79
N ASN A 24 5.78 7.09 5.91
CA ASN A 24 5.11 7.08 7.20
C ASN A 24 3.85 6.24 7.23
N HIS A 25 3.53 5.52 6.14
CA HIS A 25 2.32 4.73 6.09
C HIS A 25 2.49 3.59 5.11
N VAL A 26 1.88 2.46 5.42
CA VAL A 26 1.88 1.29 4.55
C VAL A 26 0.48 0.70 4.53
N ALA A 27 0.07 0.19 3.37
CA ALA A 27 -1.21 -0.47 3.21
C ALA A 27 -1.04 -1.75 2.41
N LEU A 28 -1.96 -2.68 2.59
CA LEU A 28 -1.94 -3.96 1.90
C LEU A 28 -2.84 -3.90 0.68
N TYR A 29 -2.28 -4.22 -0.49
CA TYR A 29 -3.07 -4.26 -1.72
C TYR A 29 -3.97 -5.50 -1.70
N ILE A 30 -5.27 -5.28 -1.93
CA ILE A 30 -6.26 -6.36 -1.88
C ILE A 30 -6.88 -6.66 -3.24
N GLY A 31 -6.39 -6.01 -4.30
CA GLY A 31 -6.93 -6.19 -5.64
C GLY A 31 -7.95 -5.12 -6.00
N ASN A 32 -8.38 -5.11 -7.24
CA ASN A 32 -9.36 -4.16 -7.77
C ASN A 32 -8.95 -2.69 -7.58
N GLY A 33 -7.65 -2.43 -7.54
CA GLY A 33 -7.15 -1.08 -7.34
C GLY A 33 -7.35 -0.55 -5.93
N GLN A 34 -7.53 -1.42 -4.94
CA GLN A 34 -7.82 -1.02 -3.56
C GLN A 34 -6.76 -1.52 -2.59
N VAL A 35 -6.58 -0.76 -1.52
CA VAL A 35 -5.67 -1.14 -0.45
C VAL A 35 -6.41 -1.10 0.88
N CYS A 36 -5.97 -1.95 1.80
CA CYS A 36 -6.52 -2.03 3.15
C CYS A 36 -5.50 -1.45 4.11
N HIS A 37 -5.91 -0.47 4.90
CA HIS A 37 -5.04 0.12 5.90
C HIS A 37 -5.58 -0.12 7.31
N ALA A 38 -4.66 -0.31 8.25
CA ALA A 38 -4.97 -0.19 9.67
C ALA A 38 -4.52 1.21 10.06
N SER A 39 -5.40 2.20 9.94
CA SER A 39 -4.99 3.58 10.07
C SER A 39 -4.64 3.94 11.52
N ASN A 40 -5.46 3.53 12.47
CA ASN A 40 -5.14 3.66 13.89
C ASN A 40 -6.18 2.87 14.69
N ALA A 41 -5.98 2.83 16.02
CA ALA A 41 -6.84 2.05 16.90
C ALA A 41 -8.30 2.55 16.90
N ARG A 42 -8.52 3.81 16.63
CA ARG A 42 -9.87 4.39 16.64
C ARG A 42 -10.63 4.13 15.37
N SER A 43 -9.95 4.22 14.24
CA SER A 43 -10.57 4.06 12.92
C SER A 43 -10.71 2.61 12.51
N GLY A 44 -9.86 1.73 13.04
CA GLY A 44 -9.83 0.37 12.60
C GLY A 44 -9.30 0.20 11.19
N ILE A 45 -9.84 -0.76 10.47
CA ILE A 45 -9.40 -1.06 9.12
C ILE A 45 -10.21 -0.21 8.14
N LYS A 46 -9.52 0.37 7.18
CA LYS A 46 -10.13 1.21 6.16
C LYS A 46 -9.67 0.77 4.78
N ILE A 47 -10.56 0.80 3.80
CA ILE A 47 -10.24 0.46 2.43
C ILE A 47 -10.30 1.72 1.58
N SER A 48 -9.26 1.95 0.77
CA SER A 48 -9.17 3.10 -0.12
C SER A 48 -8.62 2.64 -1.48
N THR A 49 -8.72 3.50 -2.49
CA THR A 49 -8.00 3.22 -3.75
C THR A 49 -6.50 3.34 -3.51
N TRP A 50 -5.71 2.53 -4.22
CA TRP A 50 -4.26 2.49 -4.00
C TRP A 50 -3.61 3.85 -4.25
N ASN A 51 -4.19 4.66 -5.11
CA ASN A 51 -3.63 5.95 -5.48
C ASN A 51 -4.33 7.15 -4.84
N TYR A 52 -4.99 6.93 -3.71
CA TYR A 52 -5.58 8.04 -2.96
C TYR A 52 -4.51 9.05 -2.51
N ARG A 53 -3.29 8.60 -2.40
CA ARG A 53 -2.08 9.42 -2.25
C ARG A 53 -1.08 8.86 -3.26
N THR A 54 -0.07 9.65 -3.62
CA THR A 54 1.00 9.17 -4.48
C THR A 54 1.84 8.16 -3.71
N PRO A 55 1.92 6.90 -4.15
CA PRO A 55 2.75 5.91 -3.45
C PRO A 55 4.24 6.26 -3.57
N ALA A 56 4.97 6.05 -2.48
CA ALA A 56 6.42 6.21 -2.50
C ALA A 56 7.07 5.00 -3.16
N LYS A 57 6.55 3.80 -2.85
CA LYS A 57 7.02 2.58 -3.51
C LYS A 57 6.02 1.47 -3.28
N ILE A 58 6.12 0.44 -4.09
CA ILE A 58 5.30 -0.77 -3.98
C ILE A 58 6.25 -1.95 -3.90
N VAL A 59 6.00 -2.86 -2.97
CA VAL A 59 6.91 -3.97 -2.71
C VAL A 59 6.14 -5.28 -2.82
N ASN A 60 6.68 -6.21 -3.60
CA ASN A 60 6.16 -7.57 -3.67
C ASN A 60 6.79 -8.38 -2.53
N VAL A 61 6.00 -8.73 -1.54
CA VAL A 61 6.46 -9.43 -0.34
C VAL A 61 6.54 -10.92 -0.59
N LEU A 62 5.72 -11.43 -1.50
CA LEU A 62 5.62 -12.87 -1.76
C LEU A 62 6.74 -13.40 -2.65
N GLY A 63 7.48 -12.52 -3.29
CA GLY A 63 8.67 -12.93 -4.05
C GLY A 63 8.43 -13.46 -5.43
N ASP A 64 7.24 -13.33 -5.97
CA ASP A 64 6.98 -13.81 -7.34
C ASP A 64 6.79 -12.67 -8.36
#